data_2e7d050241a8641b98e627446d62f39b
#
_entry.id   2e7d050241a8641b98e627446d62f39b
#
_cell.length_a   1.000
_cell.length_b   1.000
_cell.length_c   1.000
_cell.angle_alpha   90.00
_cell.angle_beta   90.00
_cell.angle_gamma   90.00
#
_symmetry.space_group_name_H-M   'P 1'
#
loop_
_entity.id
_entity.type
_entity.pdbx_description
1 polymer ?
#
loop_
_entity_poly.entity_id
_entity_poly.type
_entity_poly.pdbx_seq_one_letter_code
_entity_poly.pdbx_strand_id
1 'polypeptide(L)'
;DPDYTFKFLVHGKFDVNHDGKPSEEEADYLRDRIRRWGGEVVTGNEIPGDLDFLVLGVEPRQPVKPSTQSSTQILNEYRRLRTMVDRYQSMLNQAQQAKIPVLNQNRLDILTGRTDL
;
A
#
# COMPACT_ATOMS: atom_id res chain seq x y z
N ASP A 1 -11.36 22.78 4.53
CA ASP A 1 -10.63 23.63 5.48
C ASP A 1 -9.18 23.77 5.00
N PRO A 2 -8.74 25.00 4.60
CA PRO A 2 -7.38 25.17 4.10
C PRO A 2 -6.30 24.91 5.15
N ASP A 3 -6.65 24.91 6.41
CA ASP A 3 -5.69 24.63 7.48
C ASP A 3 -5.61 23.14 7.84
N TYR A 4 -6.45 22.32 7.22
CA TYR A 4 -6.46 20.89 7.52
C TYR A 4 -5.46 20.15 6.63
N THR A 5 -4.63 19.32 7.25
CA THR A 5 -3.66 18.49 6.54
C THR A 5 -4.13 17.03 6.62
N PHE A 6 -4.44 16.44 5.48
CA PHE A 6 -4.85 15.04 5.42
C PHE A 6 -3.66 14.12 5.68
N LYS A 7 -3.90 13.06 6.42
CA LYS A 7 -2.90 12.06 6.77
C LYS A 7 -3.10 10.81 5.91
N PHE A 8 -2.02 10.35 5.30
CA PHE A 8 -2.01 9.19 4.40
C PHE A 8 -1.02 8.16 4.90
N LEU A 9 -1.42 6.90 4.86
CA LEU A 9 -0.52 5.77 5.04
C LEU A 9 -0.42 5.04 3.71
N VAL A 10 0.79 4.91 3.16
CA VAL A 10 1.04 4.25 1.88
C VAL A 10 1.66 2.89 2.17
N HIS A 11 1.01 1.83 1.72
CA HIS A 11 1.44 0.46 1.99
C HIS A 11 1.37 -0.39 0.73
N GLY A 12 2.40 -1.19 0.48
CA GLY A 12 2.41 -2.14 -0.61
C GLY A 12 3.33 -1.74 -1.74
N LYS A 13 3.12 -2.37 -2.89
CA LYS A 13 3.91 -2.16 -4.10
C LYS A 13 3.07 -1.44 -5.14
N PHE A 14 3.70 -0.51 -5.84
CA PHE A 14 3.01 0.33 -6.82
C PHE A 14 3.76 0.32 -8.14
N ASP A 15 3.01 0.49 -9.22
CA ASP A 15 3.55 0.57 -10.57
C ASP A 15 3.30 1.98 -11.12
N VAL A 16 4.17 2.92 -10.73
CA VAL A 16 3.98 4.34 -11.07
C VAL A 16 4.32 4.61 -12.53
N ASN A 17 5.33 3.94 -13.06
CA ASN A 17 5.80 4.14 -14.42
C ASN A 17 5.15 3.20 -15.43
N HIS A 18 4.20 2.36 -14.99
CA HIS A 18 3.45 1.43 -15.84
C HIS A 18 4.34 0.44 -16.61
N ASP A 19 5.42 -0.01 -15.97
CA ASP A 19 6.33 -0.99 -16.57
C ASP A 19 5.90 -2.44 -16.32
N GLY A 20 4.80 -2.64 -15.63
CA GLY A 20 4.30 -3.96 -15.28
C GLY A 20 5.00 -4.63 -14.12
N LYS A 21 5.89 -3.92 -13.44
CA LYS A 21 6.67 -4.45 -12.31
C LYS A 21 6.49 -3.58 -11.07
N PRO A 22 5.42 -3.79 -10.31
CA PRO A 22 5.21 -3.03 -9.08
C PRO A 22 6.35 -3.22 -8.08
N SER A 23 6.76 -2.16 -7.41
CA SER A 23 7.84 -2.21 -6.43
C SER A 23 7.56 -1.31 -5.25
N GLU A 24 8.25 -1.58 -4.14
CA GLU A 24 8.16 -0.74 -2.95
C GLU A 24 8.87 0.61 -3.15
N GLU A 25 9.83 0.67 -4.06
CA GLU A 25 10.53 1.92 -4.37
C GLU A 25 9.58 2.93 -5.01
N GLU A 26 8.64 2.46 -5.80
CA GLU A 26 7.64 3.33 -6.42
C GLU A 26 6.65 3.86 -5.39
N ALA A 27 6.49 3.17 -4.26
CA ALA A 27 5.69 3.68 -3.15
C ALA A 27 6.30 4.97 -2.59
N ASP A 28 7.62 5.07 -2.52
CA ASP A 28 8.29 6.27 -2.06
C ASP A 28 8.01 7.45 -2.98
N TYR A 29 7.90 7.19 -4.27
CA TYR A 29 7.52 8.22 -5.24
C TYR A 29 6.12 8.77 -4.94
N LEU A 30 5.19 7.90 -4.61
CA LEU A 30 3.84 8.31 -4.24
C LEU A 30 3.82 9.08 -2.92
N ARG A 31 4.62 8.67 -1.95
CA ARG A 31 4.74 9.40 -0.67
C ARG A 31 5.24 10.82 -0.90
N ASP A 32 6.22 10.97 -1.77
CA ASP A 32 6.74 12.29 -2.12
C ASP A 32 5.69 13.15 -2.81
N ARG A 33 4.91 12.55 -3.71
CA ARG A 33 3.81 13.25 -4.38
C ARG A 33 2.77 13.76 -3.37
N ILE A 34 2.42 12.93 -2.39
CA ILE A 34 1.47 13.32 -1.37
C ILE A 34 1.97 14.52 -0.58
N ARG A 35 3.26 14.51 -0.22
CA ARG A 35 3.86 15.63 0.50
C ARG A 35 3.85 16.91 -0.33
N ARG A 36 4.13 16.83 -1.62
CA ARG A 36 4.09 17.99 -2.52
C ARG A 36 2.68 18.54 -2.68
N TRP A 37 1.70 17.65 -2.63
CA TRP A 37 0.30 18.06 -2.70
C TRP A 37 -0.16 18.74 -1.41
N GLY A 38 0.56 18.57 -0.31
CA GLY A 38 0.23 19.17 0.96
C GLY A 38 -0.28 18.19 2.00
N GLY A 39 -0.23 16.90 1.71
CA GLY A 39 -0.61 15.87 2.67
C GLY A 39 0.54 15.48 3.59
N GLU A 40 0.21 14.81 4.67
CA GLU A 40 1.18 14.24 5.59
C GLU A 40 1.25 12.73 5.39
N VAL A 41 2.46 12.20 5.28
CA VAL A 41 2.65 10.74 5.15
C VAL A 41 3.03 10.17 6.49
N VAL A 42 2.22 9.22 6.97
CA VAL A 42 2.46 8.49 8.21
C VAL A 42 3.17 7.19 7.86
N THR A 43 4.10 6.77 8.70
CA THR A 43 4.83 5.51 8.49
C THR A 43 4.48 4.52 9.59
N GLY A 44 4.61 3.22 9.28
CA GLY A 44 4.36 2.15 10.23
C GLY A 44 3.57 1.02 9.63
N ASN A 45 3.37 -0.02 10.43
CA ASN A 45 2.65 -1.23 10.03
C ASN A 45 1.23 -1.29 10.58
N GLU A 46 0.80 -0.26 11.29
CA GLU A 46 -0.53 -0.19 11.87
C GLU A 46 -1.19 1.12 11.48
N ILE A 47 -2.51 1.09 11.42
CA ILE A 47 -3.29 2.26 11.06
C ILE A 47 -3.51 3.12 12.31
N PRO A 48 -3.00 4.38 12.32
CA PRO A 48 -3.30 5.27 13.43
C PRO A 48 -4.77 5.67 13.44
N GLY A 49 -5.30 5.99 14.63
CA GLY A 49 -6.71 6.32 14.77
C GLY A 49 -7.15 7.60 14.07
N ASP A 50 -6.20 8.47 13.74
CA ASP A 50 -6.48 9.75 13.08
C ASP A 50 -6.13 9.75 11.60
N LEU A 51 -5.93 8.57 11.00
CA LEU A 51 -5.60 8.46 9.58
C LEU A 51 -6.81 8.87 8.73
N ASP A 52 -6.55 9.65 7.70
CA ASP A 52 -7.61 10.08 6.77
C ASP A 52 -7.76 9.14 5.58
N PHE A 53 -6.65 8.64 5.05
CA PHE A 53 -6.68 7.75 3.87
C PHE A 53 -5.63 6.66 4.00
N LEU A 54 -6.00 5.45 3.59
CA LEU A 54 -5.06 4.35 3.41
C LEU A 54 -4.86 4.14 1.91
N VAL A 55 -3.60 4.24 1.45
CA VAL A 55 -3.27 3.99 0.05
C VAL A 55 -2.65 2.59 -0.03
N LEU A 56 -3.38 1.65 -0.65
CA LEU A 56 -2.91 0.29 -0.81
C LEU A 56 -2.43 0.06 -2.24
N GLY A 57 -1.29 -0.62 -2.34
CA GLY A 57 -0.72 -0.99 -3.62
C GLY A 57 -1.38 -2.21 -4.22
N VAL A 58 -0.64 -2.86 -5.11
CA VAL A 58 -1.11 -4.07 -5.78
C VAL A 58 -1.35 -5.17 -4.75
N GLU A 59 -2.49 -5.85 -4.85
CA GLU A 59 -2.79 -6.97 -3.97
C GLU A 59 -1.77 -8.08 -4.17
N PRO A 60 -1.12 -8.55 -3.09
CA PRO A 60 -0.16 -9.65 -3.22
C PRO A 60 -0.83 -10.92 -3.71
N ARG A 61 -0.12 -11.65 -4.58
CA ARG A 61 -0.64 -12.93 -5.08
C ARG A 61 -0.59 -13.96 -3.96
N GLN A 62 -1.67 -14.73 -3.83
CA GLN A 62 -1.71 -15.84 -2.88
C GLN A 62 -0.64 -16.86 -3.28
N PRO A 63 0.27 -17.22 -2.36
CA PRO A 63 1.28 -18.22 -2.68
C PRO A 63 0.68 -19.62 -2.71
N VAL A 64 1.20 -20.47 -3.59
CA VAL A 64 0.82 -21.86 -3.64
C VAL A 64 1.54 -22.61 -2.51
N LYS A 65 0.78 -23.36 -1.71
CA LYS A 65 1.35 -24.13 -0.60
C LYS A 65 2.36 -25.15 -1.15
N PRO A 66 3.64 -25.11 -0.73
CA PRO A 66 4.64 -26.03 -1.24
C PRO A 66 4.44 -27.42 -0.64
N SER A 67 5.00 -28.45 -1.34
CA SER A 67 4.98 -29.81 -0.83
C SER A 67 5.91 -29.93 0.39
N THR A 68 5.71 -31.00 1.19
CA THR A 68 6.56 -31.25 2.35
C THR A 68 8.00 -31.56 1.97
N GLN A 69 8.25 -31.87 0.70
CA GLN A 69 9.58 -32.19 0.18
C GLN A 69 10.27 -30.99 -0.46
N SER A 70 9.65 -29.83 -0.39
CA SER A 70 10.21 -28.62 -0.97
C SER A 70 11.49 -28.19 -0.26
N SER A 71 12.38 -27.50 -0.99
CA SER A 71 13.62 -26.98 -0.42
C SER A 71 13.35 -25.89 0.61
N THR A 72 14.33 -25.64 1.48
CA THR A 72 14.24 -24.55 2.46
C THR A 72 13.99 -23.21 1.80
N GLN A 73 14.60 -22.97 0.64
CA GLN A 73 14.40 -21.72 -0.10
C GLN A 73 12.94 -21.55 -0.52
N ILE A 74 12.32 -22.61 -1.01
CA ILE A 74 10.91 -22.57 -1.43
C ILE A 74 10.02 -22.34 -0.23
N LEU A 75 10.30 -22.98 0.90
CA LEU A 75 9.51 -22.80 2.12
C LEU A 75 9.65 -21.36 2.67
N ASN A 76 10.85 -20.81 2.63
CA ASN A 76 11.09 -19.44 3.08
C ASN A 76 10.38 -18.43 2.19
N GLU A 77 10.41 -18.64 0.88
CA GLU A 77 9.68 -17.80 -0.08
C GLU A 77 8.18 -17.84 0.17
N TYR A 78 7.64 -19.04 0.40
CA TYR A 78 6.23 -19.19 0.72
C TYR A 78 5.85 -18.41 1.98
N ARG A 79 6.66 -18.52 3.04
CA ARG A 79 6.41 -17.80 4.30
C ARG A 79 6.46 -16.28 4.09
N ARG A 80 7.40 -15.81 3.30
CA ARG A 80 7.53 -14.38 2.98
C ARG A 80 6.29 -13.87 2.26
N LEU A 81 5.86 -14.58 1.22
CA LEU A 81 4.67 -14.21 0.46
C LEU A 81 3.42 -14.27 1.32
N ARG A 82 3.32 -15.28 2.16
CA ARG A 82 2.19 -15.42 3.08
C ARG A 82 2.11 -14.25 4.05
N THR A 83 3.25 -13.82 4.57
CA THR A 83 3.30 -12.66 5.46
C THR A 83 2.84 -11.39 4.74
N MET A 84 3.23 -11.21 3.49
CA MET A 84 2.80 -10.06 2.71
C MET A 84 1.29 -10.03 2.51
N VAL A 85 0.71 -11.19 2.20
CA VAL A 85 -0.74 -11.32 2.04
C VAL A 85 -1.45 -11.00 3.35
N ASP A 86 -0.96 -11.54 4.46
CA ASP A 86 -1.58 -11.33 5.76
C ASP A 86 -1.53 -9.86 6.17
N ARG A 87 -0.42 -9.17 5.92
CA ARG A 87 -0.29 -7.74 6.21
C ARG A 87 -1.26 -6.91 5.36
N TYR A 88 -1.37 -7.24 4.08
CA TYR A 88 -2.29 -6.54 3.18
C TYR A 88 -3.73 -6.67 3.68
N GLN A 89 -4.14 -7.90 3.99
CA GLN A 89 -5.49 -8.15 4.48
C GLN A 89 -5.75 -7.48 5.83
N SER A 90 -4.76 -7.48 6.72
CA SER A 90 -4.88 -6.85 8.01
C SER A 90 -5.08 -5.33 7.87
N MET A 91 -4.30 -4.69 7.01
CA MET A 91 -4.44 -3.26 6.74
C MET A 91 -5.83 -2.94 6.18
N LEU A 92 -6.28 -3.72 5.21
CA LEU A 92 -7.59 -3.53 4.61
C LEU A 92 -8.71 -3.67 5.64
N ASN A 93 -8.63 -4.71 6.48
CA ASN A 93 -9.63 -4.95 7.52
C ASN A 93 -9.65 -3.83 8.56
N GLN A 94 -8.49 -3.36 8.99
CA GLN A 94 -8.40 -2.25 9.95
C GLN A 94 -9.02 -0.98 9.38
N ALA A 95 -8.73 -0.68 8.12
CA ALA A 95 -9.30 0.50 7.47
C ALA A 95 -10.82 0.41 7.39
N GLN A 96 -11.34 -0.77 7.03
CA GLN A 96 -12.78 -0.96 6.94
C GLN A 96 -13.46 -0.81 8.30
N GLN A 97 -12.87 -1.36 9.34
CA GLN A 97 -13.41 -1.25 10.70
C GLN A 97 -13.40 0.19 11.21
N ALA A 98 -12.37 0.94 10.86
CA ALA A 98 -12.24 2.34 11.26
C ALA A 98 -12.95 3.30 10.31
N LYS A 99 -13.57 2.78 9.25
CA LYS A 99 -14.26 3.56 8.21
C LYS A 99 -13.33 4.55 7.52
N ILE A 100 -12.08 4.14 7.33
CA ILE A 100 -11.07 4.94 6.63
C ILE A 100 -11.14 4.59 5.14
N PRO A 101 -11.28 5.59 4.26
CA PRO A 101 -11.28 5.33 2.82
C PRO A 101 -9.96 4.68 2.36
N VAL A 102 -10.08 3.67 1.51
CA VAL A 102 -8.92 2.97 0.93
C VAL A 102 -8.80 3.42 -0.51
N LEU A 103 -7.63 3.93 -0.86
CA LEU A 103 -7.33 4.41 -2.21
C LEU A 103 -6.32 3.47 -2.87
N ASN A 104 -6.54 3.17 -4.15
CA ASN A 104 -5.50 2.59 -4.97
C ASN A 104 -4.71 3.71 -5.65
N GLN A 105 -3.68 3.33 -6.42
CA GLN A 105 -2.85 4.31 -7.10
C GLN A 105 -3.67 5.24 -7.99
N ASN A 106 -4.60 4.69 -8.74
CA ASN A 106 -5.43 5.46 -9.67
C ASN A 106 -6.29 6.49 -8.93
N ARG A 107 -6.90 6.09 -7.83
CA ARG A 107 -7.72 7.01 -7.03
C ARG A 107 -6.88 8.07 -6.35
N LEU A 108 -5.66 7.71 -5.92
CA LEU A 108 -4.74 8.70 -5.37
C LEU A 108 -4.37 9.74 -6.42
N ASP A 109 -4.10 9.31 -7.65
CA ASP A 109 -3.80 10.22 -8.75
C ASP A 109 -4.93 11.21 -8.99
N ILE A 110 -6.17 10.72 -8.95
CA ILE A 110 -7.34 11.58 -9.11
C ILE A 110 -7.46 12.58 -7.96
N LEU A 111 -7.28 12.10 -6.73
CA LEU A 111 -7.39 12.96 -5.54
C LEU A 111 -6.35 14.08 -5.54
N THR A 112 -5.12 13.77 -5.92
CA THR A 112 -4.03 14.76 -5.94
C THR A 112 -4.01 15.60 -7.21
N GLY A 113 -4.99 15.40 -8.09
CA GLY A 113 -5.13 16.25 -9.28
C GLY A 113 -4.09 15.99 -10.35
N ARG A 114 -3.61 14.76 -10.49
CA ARG A 114 -2.65 14.42 -11.53
C ARG A 114 -3.27 14.62 -12.91
N THR A 115 -2.65 15.45 -13.71
CA THR A 115 -3.11 15.74 -15.06
C THR A 115 -2.08 15.45 -16.14
N ASP A 116 -0.93 14.95 -15.77
CA ASP A 116 0.18 14.66 -16.69
C ASP A 116 0.02 13.28 -17.34
N LEU A 117 -1.02 13.14 -18.09
CA LEU A 117 -1.31 11.89 -18.80
C LEU A 117 -0.57 11.79 -20.11
#